data_c46fd100ce93275216071eb8edcbdeb0
#
_entry.id   c46fd100ce93275216071eb8edcbdeb0
#
_cell.length_a   1.000
_cell.length_b   1.000
_cell.length_c   1.000
_cell.angle_alpha   90.00
_cell.angle_beta   90.00
_cell.angle_gamma   90.00
#
_symmetry.space_group_name_H-M   'P 1'
#
loop_
_entity.id
_entity.type
_entity.pdbx_description
1 polymer ?
#
loop_
_entity_poly.entity_id
_entity_poly.type
_entity_poly.pdbx_seq_one_letter_code
_entity_poly.pdbx_strand_id
1 'polypeptide(L)'
;HLFEKLGVASDLTGRHKVGQGTVVFEKSSPSRLSRSDRGGELVRTAVKEAMSETGQTWKESPALVLRRGPYIVAAGLDFAGETTPVTLKGRFIPLFDAAQPVVHEYAVGVGARGLLVDLNRFPSDHIGVVAAACRVSNEKVTNQSVTFDAIGQADTNAVVSLLLPHAPKVVTIDSKALEADAVEFKDGILRLRFPNRAERIRVAVSR
;
A
#
# COMPACT_ATOMS: atom_id res chain seq x y z
N HIS A 1 11.67 -13.06 -34.21
CA HIS A 1 11.80 -13.71 -32.89
C HIS A 1 12.70 -12.88 -31.97
N LEU A 2 12.49 -12.93 -30.62
CA LEU A 2 13.25 -12.12 -29.68
C LEU A 2 14.76 -12.40 -29.75
N PHE A 3 15.14 -13.66 -29.78
CA PHE A 3 16.55 -14.08 -29.87
C PHE A 3 17.25 -13.57 -31.12
N GLU A 4 16.58 -13.61 -32.25
CA GLU A 4 17.08 -13.07 -33.51
C GLU A 4 17.35 -11.55 -33.39
N LYS A 5 16.44 -10.79 -32.78
CA LYS A 5 16.64 -9.37 -32.54
C LYS A 5 17.78 -9.06 -31.58
N LEU A 6 18.07 -9.98 -30.67
CA LEU A 6 19.17 -9.86 -29.70
C LEU A 6 20.50 -10.39 -30.25
N GLY A 7 20.50 -10.97 -31.45
CA GLY A 7 21.70 -11.62 -32.04
C GLY A 7 22.16 -12.83 -31.24
N VAL A 8 21.24 -13.51 -30.52
CA VAL A 8 21.53 -14.69 -29.72
C VAL A 8 20.88 -15.91 -30.36
N ALA A 9 21.60 -17.00 -30.47
CA ALA A 9 21.04 -18.25 -31.03
C ALA A 9 19.97 -18.82 -30.09
N SER A 10 18.83 -19.27 -30.64
CA SER A 10 17.64 -19.70 -29.88
C SER A 10 17.83 -21.01 -29.11
N ASP A 11 18.88 -21.76 -29.39
CA ASP A 11 19.24 -23.02 -28.74
C ASP A 11 20.24 -22.86 -27.59
N LEU A 12 20.83 -21.67 -27.44
CA LEU A 12 21.77 -21.38 -26.37
C LEU A 12 21.09 -21.26 -25.02
N THR A 13 21.76 -21.77 -24.00
CA THR A 13 21.44 -21.56 -22.57
C THR A 13 22.58 -20.80 -21.94
N GLY A 14 22.30 -20.28 -20.71
CA GLY A 14 23.29 -19.57 -19.94
C GLY A 14 23.37 -18.09 -20.27
N ARG A 15 24.56 -17.52 -20.14
CA ARG A 15 24.80 -16.08 -20.13
C ARG A 15 25.40 -15.60 -21.44
N HIS A 16 24.81 -14.54 -22.01
CA HIS A 16 25.23 -13.93 -23.26
C HIS A 16 25.35 -12.43 -23.15
N LYS A 17 26.44 -11.88 -23.64
CA LYS A 17 26.62 -10.41 -23.73
C LYS A 17 25.82 -9.89 -24.93
N VAL A 18 24.97 -8.88 -24.68
CA VAL A 18 24.16 -8.22 -25.72
C VAL A 18 24.27 -6.72 -25.57
N GLY A 19 24.99 -6.07 -26.49
CA GLY A 19 25.30 -4.64 -26.38
C GLY A 19 26.03 -4.33 -25.06
N GLN A 20 25.51 -3.41 -24.27
CA GLN A 20 26.07 -3.07 -22.95
C GLN A 20 25.46 -3.91 -21.81
N GLY A 21 24.49 -4.77 -22.11
CA GLY A 21 23.80 -5.59 -21.13
C GLY A 21 24.17 -7.08 -21.20
N THR A 22 23.56 -7.85 -20.33
CA THR A 22 23.70 -9.31 -20.25
C THR A 22 22.33 -9.95 -20.29
N VAL A 23 22.20 -10.99 -21.10
CA VAL A 23 21.02 -11.86 -21.17
C VAL A 23 21.38 -13.20 -20.57
N VAL A 24 20.61 -13.65 -19.59
CA VAL A 24 20.71 -14.99 -19.04
C VAL A 24 19.47 -15.76 -19.48
N PHE A 25 19.69 -16.87 -20.19
CA PHE A 25 18.61 -17.69 -20.71
C PHE A 25 18.60 -19.08 -20.04
N GLU A 26 17.49 -19.41 -19.38
CA GLU A 26 17.23 -20.70 -18.77
C GLU A 26 16.10 -21.40 -19.53
N LYS A 27 16.35 -22.62 -20.02
CA LYS A 27 15.36 -23.41 -20.78
C LYS A 27 14.27 -24.03 -19.92
N SER A 28 14.53 -24.19 -18.64
CA SER A 28 13.54 -24.76 -17.72
C SER A 28 12.37 -23.80 -17.53
N SER A 29 11.15 -24.30 -17.61
CA SER A 29 9.99 -23.47 -17.33
C SER A 29 9.97 -23.02 -15.87
N PRO A 30 9.41 -21.84 -15.54
CA PRO A 30 9.25 -21.39 -14.16
C PRO A 30 8.56 -22.43 -13.26
N SER A 31 7.57 -23.13 -13.79
CA SER A 31 6.86 -24.21 -13.07
C SER A 31 7.76 -25.39 -12.74
N ARG A 32 8.71 -25.74 -13.60
CA ARG A 32 9.69 -26.80 -13.35
C ARG A 32 10.72 -26.35 -12.32
N LEU A 33 11.23 -25.14 -12.46
CA LEU A 33 12.18 -24.55 -11.51
C LEU A 33 11.59 -24.45 -10.10
N SER A 34 10.33 -23.99 -9.98
CA SER A 34 9.66 -23.87 -8.68
C SER A 34 9.43 -25.19 -7.95
N ARG A 35 9.45 -26.32 -8.66
CA ARG A 35 9.27 -27.68 -8.10
C ARG A 35 10.58 -28.42 -7.87
N SER A 36 11.71 -27.88 -8.31
CA SER A 36 13.00 -28.52 -8.13
C SER A 36 13.69 -27.97 -6.87
N ASP A 37 14.35 -28.85 -6.13
CA ASP A 37 15.05 -28.49 -4.88
C ASP A 37 16.12 -27.41 -5.08
N ARG A 38 16.67 -27.28 -6.28
CA ARG A 38 17.72 -26.31 -6.62
C ARG A 38 17.26 -25.19 -7.56
N GLY A 39 15.99 -25.18 -7.97
CA GLY A 39 15.51 -24.22 -8.98
C GLY A 39 15.56 -22.78 -8.48
N GLY A 40 15.23 -22.52 -7.22
CA GLY A 40 15.34 -21.20 -6.63
C GLY A 40 16.79 -20.71 -6.54
N GLU A 41 17.74 -21.60 -6.23
CA GLU A 41 19.16 -21.29 -6.19
C GLU A 41 19.72 -20.96 -7.58
N LEU A 42 19.33 -21.72 -8.60
CA LEU A 42 19.71 -21.46 -9.99
C LEU A 42 19.28 -20.05 -10.43
N VAL A 43 18.02 -19.67 -10.16
CA VAL A 43 17.51 -18.34 -10.50
C VAL A 43 18.26 -17.24 -9.74
N ARG A 44 18.47 -17.40 -8.44
CA ARG A 44 19.23 -16.43 -7.63
C ARG A 44 20.64 -16.24 -8.14
N THR A 45 21.34 -17.34 -8.45
CA THR A 45 22.69 -17.28 -8.98
C THR A 45 22.74 -16.55 -10.31
N ALA A 46 21.85 -16.90 -11.23
CA ALA A 46 21.76 -16.25 -12.55
C ALA A 46 21.53 -14.74 -12.43
N VAL A 47 20.62 -14.32 -11.52
CA VAL A 47 20.34 -12.88 -11.31
C VAL A 47 21.52 -12.19 -10.63
N LYS A 48 22.14 -12.79 -9.60
CA LYS A 48 23.33 -12.22 -8.93
C LYS A 48 24.47 -11.98 -9.91
N GLU A 49 24.75 -12.94 -10.76
CA GLU A 49 25.79 -12.85 -11.80
C GLU A 49 25.47 -11.74 -12.80
N ALA A 50 24.24 -11.70 -13.32
CA ALA A 50 23.83 -10.67 -14.29
C ALA A 50 23.89 -9.26 -13.68
N MET A 51 23.52 -9.08 -12.44
CA MET A 51 23.55 -7.78 -11.74
C MET A 51 24.98 -7.35 -11.44
N SER A 52 25.88 -8.27 -11.03
CA SER A 52 27.26 -7.94 -10.74
C SER A 52 27.99 -7.31 -11.93
N GLU A 53 27.65 -7.71 -13.14
CA GLU A 53 28.22 -7.14 -14.39
C GLU A 53 27.79 -5.69 -14.65
N THR A 54 26.66 -5.28 -14.09
CA THR A 54 26.16 -3.89 -14.19
C THR A 54 26.63 -3.02 -13.02
N GLY A 55 27.47 -3.55 -12.14
CA GLY A 55 27.93 -2.87 -10.93
C GLY A 55 26.86 -2.77 -9.83
N GLN A 56 25.75 -3.50 -9.98
CA GLN A 56 24.68 -3.52 -8.99
C GLN A 56 24.84 -4.72 -8.05
N THR A 57 24.45 -4.54 -6.79
CA THR A 57 24.43 -5.61 -5.79
C THR A 57 23.04 -6.21 -5.71
N TRP A 58 22.95 -7.53 -5.84
CA TRP A 58 21.72 -8.27 -5.59
C TRP A 58 21.31 -8.14 -4.13
N LYS A 59 20.05 -7.78 -3.89
CA LYS A 59 19.48 -7.70 -2.55
C LYS A 59 18.12 -8.41 -2.55
N GLU A 60 17.96 -9.39 -1.70
CA GLU A 60 16.70 -10.07 -1.47
C GLU A 60 15.89 -9.34 -0.38
N SER A 61 14.58 -9.43 -0.46
CA SER A 61 13.68 -8.88 0.56
C SER A 61 12.65 -9.94 0.94
N PRO A 62 12.41 -10.19 2.24
CA PRO A 62 11.37 -11.10 2.70
C PRO A 62 9.95 -10.49 2.57
N ALA A 63 9.83 -9.30 2.03
CA ALA A 63 8.54 -8.65 1.84
C ALA A 63 8.43 -7.99 0.46
N LEU A 64 7.24 -8.11 -0.11
CA LEU A 64 6.82 -7.28 -1.24
C LEU A 64 6.20 -5.99 -0.68
N VAL A 65 6.74 -4.85 -1.08
CA VAL A 65 6.21 -3.53 -0.73
C VAL A 65 5.98 -2.74 -2.01
N LEU A 66 4.73 -2.51 -2.33
CA LEU A 66 4.33 -1.73 -3.50
C LEU A 66 3.74 -0.39 -3.05
N ARG A 67 4.24 0.71 -3.62
CA ARG A 67 3.73 2.07 -3.36
C ARG A 67 3.01 2.60 -4.59
N ARG A 68 1.79 3.12 -4.41
CA ARG A 68 1.01 3.74 -5.48
C ARG A 68 0.25 4.96 -4.93
N GLY A 69 0.71 6.14 -5.30
CA GLY A 69 0.23 7.37 -4.67
C GLY A 69 0.44 7.33 -3.15
N PRO A 70 -0.58 7.63 -2.34
CA PRO A 70 -0.49 7.54 -0.89
C PRO A 70 -0.64 6.11 -0.36
N TYR A 71 -0.96 5.12 -1.20
CA TYR A 71 -1.20 3.76 -0.75
C TYR A 71 0.07 2.91 -0.76
N ILE A 72 0.19 2.05 0.26
CA ILE A 72 1.20 1.01 0.35
C ILE A 72 0.49 -0.33 0.47
N VAL A 73 0.79 -1.24 -0.45
CA VAL A 73 0.43 -2.66 -0.31
C VAL A 73 1.67 -3.40 0.16
N ALA A 74 1.57 -4.10 1.27
CA ALA A 74 2.67 -4.85 1.83
C ALA A 74 2.26 -6.31 2.07
N ALA A 75 3.15 -7.23 1.72
CA ALA A 75 2.97 -8.66 1.96
C ALA A 75 4.29 -9.28 2.40
N GLY A 76 4.29 -9.94 3.55
CA GLY A 76 5.40 -10.78 3.98
C GLY A 76 5.42 -12.06 3.16
N LEU A 77 6.57 -12.37 2.59
CA LEU A 77 6.75 -13.53 1.73
C LEU A 77 7.06 -14.75 2.59
N ASP A 78 6.40 -15.85 2.29
CA ASP A 78 6.61 -17.13 2.94
C ASP A 78 7.59 -17.96 2.09
N PHE A 79 8.89 -17.73 2.28
CA PHE A 79 9.92 -18.54 1.64
C PHE A 79 11.07 -18.82 2.62
N ALA A 80 11.74 -19.91 2.41
CA ALA A 80 12.89 -20.30 3.22
C ALA A 80 14.03 -19.29 3.06
N GLY A 81 14.53 -18.74 4.14
CA GLY A 81 15.65 -17.81 4.15
C GLY A 81 15.51 -16.73 5.21
N GLU A 82 15.33 -15.50 4.77
CA GLU A 82 15.24 -14.34 5.66
C GLU A 82 13.86 -14.25 6.32
N THR A 83 13.83 -14.29 7.64
CA THR A 83 12.59 -14.20 8.45
C THR A 83 12.47 -12.89 9.20
N THR A 84 13.50 -12.05 9.18
CA THR A 84 13.48 -10.75 9.84
C THR A 84 12.44 -9.84 9.19
N PRO A 85 11.46 -9.30 9.96
CA PRO A 85 10.45 -8.42 9.38
C PRO A 85 11.05 -7.18 8.74
N VAL A 86 10.50 -6.79 7.60
CA VAL A 86 10.77 -5.47 7.01
C VAL A 86 9.94 -4.43 7.76
N THR A 87 10.57 -3.47 8.40
CA THR A 87 9.88 -2.38 9.09
C THR A 87 9.77 -1.17 8.19
N LEU A 88 8.54 -0.77 7.88
CA LEU A 88 8.22 0.48 7.22
C LEU A 88 8.16 1.59 8.26
N LYS A 89 8.89 2.69 8.05
CA LYS A 89 8.88 3.87 8.93
C LYS A 89 8.17 5.03 8.26
N GLY A 90 7.31 5.74 8.99
CA GLY A 90 6.50 6.85 8.49
C GLY A 90 5.27 7.08 9.34
N ARG A 91 4.31 7.84 8.83
CA ARG A 91 2.99 8.02 9.45
C ARG A 91 1.96 7.30 8.59
N PHE A 92 1.43 6.20 9.11
CA PHE A 92 0.54 5.33 8.34
C PHE A 92 -0.80 5.14 9.02
N ILE A 93 -1.85 4.93 8.22
CA ILE A 93 -3.14 4.40 8.67
C ILE A 93 -3.28 2.99 8.08
N PRO A 94 -3.23 1.92 8.89
CA PRO A 94 -3.53 0.56 8.44
C PRO A 94 -5.02 0.42 8.13
N LEU A 95 -5.37 0.18 6.86
CA LEU A 95 -6.78 0.12 6.43
C LEU A 95 -7.49 -1.19 6.79
N PHE A 96 -6.74 -2.24 7.13
CA PHE A 96 -7.31 -3.50 7.63
C PHE A 96 -7.56 -3.48 9.13
N ASP A 97 -7.07 -2.47 9.85
CA ASP A 97 -7.39 -2.27 11.25
C ASP A 97 -8.72 -1.48 11.36
N ALA A 98 -9.71 -2.07 12.04
CA ALA A 98 -11.03 -1.45 12.21
C ALA A 98 -10.97 -0.13 12.98
N ALA A 99 -9.95 0.09 13.83
CA ALA A 99 -9.73 1.34 14.54
C ALA A 99 -9.04 2.40 13.68
N GLN A 100 -8.38 2.00 12.59
CA GLN A 100 -7.57 2.85 11.71
C GLN A 100 -6.63 3.81 12.48
N PRO A 101 -5.80 3.29 13.41
CA PRO A 101 -4.91 4.13 14.18
C PRO A 101 -3.84 4.77 13.29
N VAL A 102 -3.26 5.88 13.74
CA VAL A 102 -2.02 6.39 13.16
C VAL A 102 -0.86 5.65 13.81
N VAL A 103 -0.06 4.96 12.98
CA VAL A 103 1.15 4.27 13.43
C VAL A 103 2.39 4.87 12.78
N HIS A 104 3.51 4.88 13.49
CA HIS A 104 4.78 5.41 12.98
C HIS A 104 5.69 4.34 12.39
N GLU A 105 5.41 3.10 12.71
CA GLU A 105 6.10 1.94 12.17
C GLU A 105 5.09 0.85 11.81
N TYR A 106 5.37 0.10 10.77
CA TYR A 106 4.58 -1.06 10.38
C TYR A 106 5.51 -2.21 10.00
N ALA A 107 5.46 -3.30 10.76
CA ALA A 107 6.27 -4.48 10.54
C ALA A 107 5.61 -5.43 9.54
N VAL A 108 6.35 -5.82 8.51
CA VAL A 108 5.93 -6.77 7.48
C VAL A 108 6.72 -8.06 7.67
N GLY A 109 6.24 -8.91 8.56
CA GLY A 109 6.80 -10.25 8.80
C GLY A 109 6.19 -11.31 7.88
N VAL A 110 6.68 -12.53 7.98
CA VAL A 110 6.17 -13.68 7.21
C VAL A 110 4.64 -13.81 7.38
N GLY A 111 3.94 -13.96 6.28
CA GLY A 111 2.47 -14.08 6.26
C GLY A 111 1.70 -12.78 6.49
N ALA A 112 2.37 -11.68 6.90
CA ALA A 112 1.71 -10.40 7.09
C ALA A 112 1.09 -9.87 5.78
N ARG A 113 -0.03 -9.18 5.91
CA ARG A 113 -0.72 -8.48 4.82
C ARG A 113 -1.08 -7.08 5.31
N GLY A 114 -0.75 -6.06 4.54
CA GLY A 114 -1.05 -4.68 4.86
C GLY A 114 -1.50 -3.88 3.66
N LEU A 115 -2.53 -3.07 3.89
CA LEU A 115 -2.90 -1.96 3.02
C LEU A 115 -2.85 -0.71 3.90
N LEU A 116 -1.96 0.20 3.59
CA LEU A 116 -1.70 1.39 4.40
C LEU A 116 -1.93 2.65 3.58
N VAL A 117 -2.35 3.71 4.26
CA VAL A 117 -2.25 5.08 3.75
C VAL A 117 -1.02 5.73 4.35
N ASP A 118 -0.11 6.23 3.52
CA ASP A 118 1.07 6.98 3.93
C ASP A 118 0.73 8.47 4.01
N LEU A 119 0.53 8.97 5.22
CA LEU A 119 0.15 10.36 5.48
C LEU A 119 1.23 11.36 5.07
N ASN A 120 2.48 10.95 4.96
CA ASN A 120 3.57 11.80 4.49
C ASN A 120 3.53 12.08 2.97
N ARG A 121 2.62 11.42 2.25
CA ARG A 121 2.40 11.64 0.81
C ARG A 121 1.38 12.71 0.50
N PHE A 122 0.68 13.19 1.49
CA PHE A 122 -0.19 14.34 1.34
C PHE A 122 0.60 15.64 1.53
N PRO A 123 0.27 16.71 0.80
CA PRO A 123 0.82 18.03 1.06
C PRO A 123 0.57 18.46 2.52
N SER A 124 1.44 19.29 3.07
CA SER A 124 1.34 19.75 4.47
C SER A 124 0.08 20.59 4.75
N ASP A 125 -0.47 21.19 3.69
CA ASP A 125 -1.71 21.98 3.69
C ASP A 125 -2.94 21.19 3.24
N HIS A 126 -2.80 19.89 3.01
CA HIS A 126 -3.91 19.05 2.59
C HIS A 126 -5.02 19.05 3.64
N ILE A 127 -6.25 19.27 3.17
CA ILE A 127 -7.46 19.20 3.97
C ILE A 127 -8.43 18.28 3.26
N GLY A 128 -8.96 17.28 3.97
CA GLY A 128 -9.92 16.36 3.40
C GLY A 128 -9.73 14.91 3.83
N VAL A 129 -10.52 14.03 3.23
CA VAL A 129 -10.53 12.59 3.54
C VAL A 129 -9.26 11.92 3.03
N VAL A 130 -8.60 11.17 3.91
CA VAL A 130 -7.37 10.41 3.59
C VAL A 130 -7.55 8.91 3.72
N ALA A 131 -8.51 8.45 4.52
CA ALA A 131 -8.84 7.05 4.68
C ALA A 131 -10.32 6.87 5.01
N ALA A 132 -10.94 5.81 4.50
CA ALA A 132 -12.34 5.52 4.82
C ALA A 132 -12.63 4.01 4.72
N ALA A 133 -13.44 3.50 5.65
CA ALA A 133 -14.03 2.16 5.59
C ALA A 133 -15.45 2.18 4.97
N CYS A 134 -15.65 3.09 4.02
CA CYS A 134 -16.84 3.25 3.20
C CYS A 134 -16.45 3.91 1.88
N ARG A 135 -17.36 3.95 0.92
CA ARG A 135 -17.17 4.72 -0.31
C ARG A 135 -17.45 6.19 -0.03
N VAL A 136 -16.45 7.04 -0.25
CA VAL A 136 -16.55 8.49 -0.18
C VAL A 136 -16.71 9.06 -1.59
N SER A 137 -17.58 10.05 -1.76
CA SER A 137 -17.82 10.76 -3.01
C SER A 137 -18.27 12.19 -2.76
N ASN A 138 -18.27 13.02 -3.82
CA ASN A 138 -18.72 14.41 -3.77
C ASN A 138 -18.06 15.24 -2.66
N GLU A 139 -16.78 14.98 -2.39
CA GLU A 139 -16.02 15.76 -1.43
C GLU A 139 -15.88 17.21 -1.90
N LYS A 140 -16.16 18.12 -0.99
CA LYS A 140 -15.98 19.56 -1.19
C LYS A 140 -15.30 20.16 0.02
N VAL A 141 -14.20 20.83 -0.22
CA VAL A 141 -13.42 21.53 0.80
C VAL A 141 -13.58 23.04 0.58
N THR A 142 -13.94 23.75 1.64
CA THR A 142 -14.01 25.21 1.68
C THR A 142 -13.19 25.72 2.86
N ASN A 143 -13.02 27.02 2.98
CA ASN A 143 -12.34 27.64 4.13
C ASN A 143 -13.06 27.36 5.47
N GLN A 144 -14.35 26.99 5.43
CA GLN A 144 -15.18 26.83 6.62
C GLN A 144 -15.63 25.39 6.86
N SER A 145 -15.54 24.52 5.88
CA SER A 145 -16.08 23.17 6.00
C SER A 145 -15.45 22.17 5.05
N VAL A 146 -15.53 20.91 5.44
CA VAL A 146 -15.36 19.75 4.55
C VAL A 146 -16.68 19.00 4.51
N THR A 147 -17.20 18.74 3.33
CA THR A 147 -18.44 17.97 3.15
C THR A 147 -18.22 16.84 2.17
N PHE A 148 -18.83 15.69 2.41
CA PHE A 148 -18.77 14.53 1.50
C PHE A 148 -19.98 13.64 1.66
N ASP A 149 -20.18 12.77 0.69
CA ASP A 149 -21.16 11.70 0.76
C ASP A 149 -20.47 10.38 1.10
N ALA A 150 -21.06 9.60 1.98
CA ALA A 150 -20.60 8.27 2.38
C ALA A 150 -21.66 7.23 2.05
N ILE A 151 -21.23 6.06 1.54
CA ILE A 151 -22.07 4.88 1.30
C ILE A 151 -21.28 3.67 1.73
N GLY A 152 -21.86 2.80 2.54
CA GLY A 152 -21.20 1.60 3.02
C GLY A 152 -22.15 0.41 3.14
N GLN A 153 -21.60 -0.75 3.47
CA GLN A 153 -22.38 -1.95 3.72
C GLN A 153 -23.23 -1.75 4.98
N ALA A 154 -24.54 -1.96 4.89
CA ALA A 154 -25.42 -1.96 6.06
C ALA A 154 -24.91 -2.93 7.15
N ASP A 155 -25.27 -2.67 8.38
CA ASP A 155 -24.87 -3.45 9.57
C ASP A 155 -23.35 -3.51 9.82
N THR A 156 -22.59 -2.57 9.24
CA THR A 156 -21.18 -2.36 9.55
C THR A 156 -20.95 -0.92 10.04
N ASN A 157 -19.74 -0.64 10.54
CA ASN A 157 -19.37 0.69 10.97
C ASN A 157 -18.40 1.34 9.97
N ALA A 158 -18.69 2.56 9.59
CA ALA A 158 -17.74 3.44 8.90
C ALA A 158 -16.72 3.97 9.89
N VAL A 159 -15.47 4.00 9.46
CA VAL A 159 -14.42 4.84 10.04
C VAL A 159 -13.91 5.73 8.91
N VAL A 160 -13.95 7.03 9.10
CA VAL A 160 -13.46 8.00 8.11
C VAL A 160 -12.44 8.91 8.78
N SER A 161 -11.25 8.98 8.21
CA SER A 161 -10.15 9.81 8.68
C SER A 161 -9.91 10.97 7.74
N LEU A 162 -9.86 12.18 8.28
CA LEU A 162 -9.57 13.41 7.54
C LEU A 162 -8.33 14.09 8.10
N LEU A 163 -7.54 14.71 7.23
CA LEU A 163 -6.52 15.69 7.65
C LEU A 163 -7.20 17.04 7.83
N LEU A 164 -7.00 17.65 8.99
CA LEU A 164 -7.47 19.00 9.33
C LEU A 164 -6.39 19.76 10.12
N PRO A 165 -6.23 21.08 9.91
CA PRO A 165 -5.26 21.88 10.66
C PRO A 165 -5.67 22.09 12.12
N HIS A 166 -6.99 22.06 12.43
CA HIS A 166 -7.56 22.29 13.76
C HIS A 166 -8.75 21.36 13.99
N ALA A 167 -9.10 21.16 15.27
CA ALA A 167 -10.29 20.42 15.64
C ALA A 167 -11.55 21.05 15.02
N PRO A 168 -12.51 20.26 14.56
CA PRO A 168 -13.76 20.79 14.03
C PRO A 168 -14.62 21.38 15.15
N LYS A 169 -15.45 22.34 14.80
CA LYS A 169 -16.46 22.91 15.72
C LYS A 169 -17.65 21.96 15.88
N VAL A 170 -18.11 21.44 14.75
CA VAL A 170 -19.28 20.55 14.69
C VAL A 170 -19.09 19.56 13.55
N VAL A 171 -19.50 18.33 13.80
CA VAL A 171 -19.64 17.29 12.77
C VAL A 171 -21.10 16.88 12.70
N THR A 172 -21.67 16.83 11.50
CA THR A 172 -23.06 16.41 11.29
C THR A 172 -23.16 15.30 10.27
N ILE A 173 -24.14 14.43 10.49
CA ILE A 173 -24.60 13.40 9.55
C ILE A 173 -26.06 13.65 9.24
N ASP A 174 -26.41 13.83 7.96
CA ASP A 174 -27.76 14.18 7.52
C ASP A 174 -28.36 15.33 8.35
N SER A 175 -27.55 16.36 8.60
CA SER A 175 -27.87 17.56 9.40
C SER A 175 -28.06 17.33 10.92
N LYS A 176 -27.82 16.11 11.43
CA LYS A 176 -27.84 15.81 12.87
C LYS A 176 -26.42 15.77 13.40
N ALA A 177 -26.19 16.38 14.56
CA ALA A 177 -24.87 16.37 15.20
C ALA A 177 -24.45 14.92 15.50
N LEU A 178 -23.19 14.61 15.22
CA LEU A 178 -22.58 13.34 15.57
C LEU A 178 -22.19 13.39 17.07
N GLU A 179 -22.41 12.28 17.78
CA GLU A 179 -22.09 12.17 19.19
C GLU A 179 -20.58 12.36 19.45
N ALA A 180 -20.24 12.90 20.61
CA ALA A 180 -18.86 13.28 20.94
C ALA A 180 -17.89 12.08 20.96
N ASP A 181 -18.34 10.90 21.36
CA ASP A 181 -17.58 9.66 21.43
C ASP A 181 -17.30 9.06 20.02
N ALA A 182 -18.06 9.48 19.03
CA ALA A 182 -17.88 9.11 17.63
C ALA A 182 -16.92 10.04 16.87
N VAL A 183 -16.43 11.10 17.52
CA VAL A 183 -15.55 12.13 16.97
C VAL A 183 -14.24 12.18 17.74
N GLU A 184 -13.15 11.83 17.12
CA GLU A 184 -11.80 11.91 17.71
C GLU A 184 -10.92 12.83 16.87
N PHE A 185 -10.31 13.84 17.48
CA PHE A 185 -9.31 14.68 16.82
C PHE A 185 -7.98 14.59 17.56
N LYS A 186 -6.96 14.11 16.87
CA LYS A 186 -5.62 13.96 17.42
C LYS A 186 -4.57 14.12 16.31
N ASP A 187 -3.49 14.86 16.59
CA ASP A 187 -2.32 15.03 15.71
C ASP A 187 -2.69 15.45 14.26
N GLY A 188 -3.72 16.32 14.13
CA GLY A 188 -4.19 16.80 12.85
C GLY A 188 -5.07 15.80 12.08
N ILE A 189 -5.42 14.68 12.70
CA ILE A 189 -6.34 13.68 12.14
C ILE A 189 -7.67 13.75 12.87
N LEU A 190 -8.72 14.05 12.13
CA LEU A 190 -10.09 13.84 12.55
C LEU A 190 -10.53 12.43 12.14
N ARG A 191 -10.97 11.64 13.12
CA ARG A 191 -11.55 10.32 12.89
C ARG A 191 -13.02 10.32 13.30
N LEU A 192 -13.86 9.94 12.35
CA LEU A 192 -15.30 9.83 12.52
C LEU A 192 -15.72 8.37 12.52
N ARG A 193 -16.63 7.97 13.42
CA ARG A 193 -17.22 6.64 13.48
C ARG A 193 -18.74 6.75 13.41
N PHE A 194 -19.37 6.04 12.51
CA PHE A 194 -20.82 6.02 12.36
C PHE A 194 -21.30 4.74 11.67
N PRO A 195 -22.56 4.34 11.89
CA PRO A 195 -23.12 3.19 11.17
C PRO A 195 -23.15 3.42 9.66
N ASN A 196 -22.67 2.44 8.90
CA ASN A 196 -22.79 2.45 7.44
C ASN A 196 -24.24 2.23 7.02
N ARG A 197 -24.59 2.81 5.88
CA ARG A 197 -25.88 2.59 5.20
C ARG A 197 -25.66 2.35 3.72
N ALA A 198 -26.54 1.57 3.10
CA ALA A 198 -26.56 1.37 1.65
C ALA A 198 -27.01 2.66 0.92
N GLU A 199 -27.80 3.50 1.59
CA GLU A 199 -28.20 4.81 1.12
C GLU A 199 -27.10 5.83 1.39
N ARG A 200 -27.14 6.90 0.64
CA ARG A 200 -26.21 8.01 0.77
C ARG A 200 -26.37 8.70 2.13
N ILE A 201 -25.28 8.87 2.83
CA ILE A 201 -25.17 9.65 4.06
C ILE A 201 -24.42 10.94 3.72
N ARG A 202 -24.98 12.10 4.07
CA ARG A 202 -24.28 13.38 3.93
C ARG A 202 -23.52 13.71 5.21
N VAL A 203 -22.20 13.81 5.11
CA VAL A 203 -21.33 14.21 6.22
C VAL A 203 -20.88 15.66 6.01
N ALA A 204 -20.95 16.46 7.07
CA ALA A 204 -20.43 17.82 7.07
C ALA A 204 -19.59 18.07 8.34
N VAL A 205 -18.40 18.59 8.13
CA VAL A 205 -17.41 18.94 9.15
C VAL A 205 -17.22 20.44 9.11
N SER A 206 -17.68 21.17 10.14
CA SER A 206 -17.49 22.61 10.28
C SER A 206 -16.14 22.91 10.95
N ARG A 207 -15.39 23.86 10.42
CA ARG A 207 -14.03 24.21 10.84
C ARG A 207 -14.00 25.50 11.65
#